data_7385fa1ae71f3313f626f2e0089f828d
#
_entry.id   7385fa1ae71f3313f626f2e0089f828d
#
_cell.length_a   1.000
_cell.length_b   1.000
_cell.length_c   1.000
_cell.angle_alpha   90.00
_cell.angle_beta   90.00
_cell.angle_gamma   90.00
#
_symmetry.space_group_name_H-M   'P 1'
#
loop_
_entity.id
_entity.type
_entity.pdbx_description
1 polymer ?
#
loop_
_entity_poly.entity_id
_entity_poly.type
_entity_poly.pdbx_seq_one_letter_code
_entity_poly.pdbx_strand_id
1 'polypeptide(L)'
;MSEDRGGLLSAGGILSIIVGAFEIIGGGALLFWAIVGCVPFWESTCLLLPNYGDAFIMHIFPMWVIIGGGILAVLGIIAIVGGISAIKRRSFGLSVAGAICAFIPLNILGLLAIIFISLGKREF
;
A
#
# COMPACT_ATOMS: atom_id res chain seq x y z
N MET A 1 -0.05 -17.93 -29.92
CA MET A 1 0.59 -18.18 -28.61
C MET A 1 1.34 -16.97 -28.01
N SER A 2 1.73 -15.97 -28.77
CA SER A 2 2.34 -14.72 -28.27
C SER A 2 1.34 -13.69 -27.72
N GLU A 3 0.08 -13.73 -28.14
CA GLU A 3 -0.97 -12.80 -27.68
C GLU A 3 -1.38 -13.02 -26.22
N ASP A 4 -1.44 -14.27 -25.76
CA ASP A 4 -1.85 -14.60 -24.39
C ASP A 4 -0.87 -14.10 -23.32
N ARG A 5 0.42 -14.01 -23.66
CA ARG A 5 1.47 -13.57 -22.71
C ARG A 5 1.48 -12.06 -22.50
N GLY A 6 1.17 -11.29 -23.54
CA GLY A 6 1.01 -9.84 -23.41
C GLY A 6 -0.19 -9.47 -22.53
N GLY A 7 -1.24 -10.31 -22.55
CA GLY A 7 -2.40 -10.16 -21.67
C GLY A 7 -2.07 -10.38 -20.19
N LEU A 8 -1.24 -11.36 -19.87
CA LEU A 8 -0.79 -11.64 -18.49
C LEU A 8 0.00 -10.47 -17.88
N LEU A 9 0.87 -9.85 -18.66
CA LEU A 9 1.66 -8.70 -18.21
C LEU A 9 0.78 -7.47 -17.96
N SER A 10 -0.16 -7.24 -18.89
CA SER A 10 -1.15 -6.17 -18.76
C SER A 10 -2.06 -6.39 -17.54
N ALA A 11 -2.52 -7.63 -17.32
CA ALA A 11 -3.32 -7.98 -16.16
C ALA A 11 -2.57 -7.76 -14.85
N GLY A 12 -1.29 -8.16 -14.76
CA GLY A 12 -0.44 -7.91 -13.60
C GLY A 12 -0.24 -6.42 -13.32
N GLY A 13 -0.03 -5.63 -14.36
CA GLY A 13 0.10 -4.18 -14.26
C GLY A 13 -1.20 -3.50 -13.77
N ILE A 14 -2.35 -3.90 -14.30
CA ILE A 14 -3.67 -3.39 -13.89
C ILE A 14 -3.95 -3.76 -12.43
N LEU A 15 -3.69 -5.00 -12.03
CA LEU A 15 -3.82 -5.45 -10.64
C LEU A 15 -2.96 -4.61 -9.69
N SER A 16 -1.70 -4.36 -10.05
CA SER A 16 -0.79 -3.54 -9.25
C SER A 16 -1.30 -2.09 -9.09
N ILE A 17 -1.88 -1.50 -10.13
CA ILE A 17 -2.48 -0.16 -10.07
C ILE A 17 -3.70 -0.15 -9.15
N ILE A 18 -4.58 -1.14 -9.25
CA ILE A 18 -5.78 -1.25 -8.40
C ILE A 18 -5.37 -1.35 -6.94
N VAL A 19 -4.42 -2.24 -6.61
CA VAL A 19 -3.91 -2.40 -5.24
C VAL A 19 -3.27 -1.12 -4.75
N GLY A 20 -2.42 -0.48 -5.55
CA GLY A 20 -1.80 0.79 -5.20
C GLY A 20 -2.81 1.92 -4.93
N ALA A 21 -3.90 1.97 -5.69
CA ALA A 21 -5.00 2.89 -5.43
C ALA A 21 -5.68 2.61 -4.09
N PHE A 22 -5.95 1.33 -3.78
CA PHE A 22 -6.50 0.93 -2.48
C PHE A 22 -5.56 1.26 -1.31
N GLU A 23 -4.25 1.09 -1.49
CA GLU A 23 -3.25 1.45 -0.49
C GLU A 23 -3.21 2.95 -0.21
N ILE A 24 -3.29 3.79 -1.25
CA ILE A 24 -3.34 5.24 -1.09
C ILE A 24 -4.64 5.66 -0.38
N ILE A 25 -5.78 5.12 -0.77
CA ILE A 25 -7.08 5.42 -0.14
C ILE A 25 -7.07 4.94 1.31
N GLY A 26 -6.61 3.71 1.56
CA GLY A 26 -6.53 3.14 2.91
C GLY A 26 -5.54 3.89 3.81
N GLY A 27 -4.33 4.17 3.30
CA GLY A 27 -3.32 4.96 4.00
C GLY A 27 -3.79 6.39 4.28
N GLY A 28 -4.43 7.03 3.30
CA GLY A 28 -5.01 8.36 3.44
C GLY A 28 -6.17 8.40 4.45
N ALA A 29 -7.03 7.40 4.44
CA ALA A 29 -8.12 7.27 5.41
C ALA A 29 -7.59 7.06 6.83
N LEU A 30 -6.54 6.23 7.00
CA LEU A 30 -5.89 6.03 8.30
C LEU A 30 -5.23 7.31 8.81
N LEU A 31 -4.55 8.07 7.95
CA LEU A 31 -3.98 9.36 8.30
C LEU A 31 -5.06 10.37 8.68
N PHE A 32 -6.15 10.44 7.91
CA PHE A 32 -7.28 11.30 8.21
C PHE A 32 -7.91 10.95 9.56
N TRP A 33 -8.16 9.66 9.83
CA TRP A 33 -8.66 9.18 11.11
C TRP A 33 -7.71 9.46 12.27
N ALA A 34 -6.39 9.33 12.05
CA ALA A 34 -5.39 9.64 13.06
C ALA A 34 -5.39 11.14 13.40
N ILE A 35 -5.52 12.00 12.40
CA ILE A 35 -5.50 13.47 12.62
C ILE A 35 -6.83 13.94 13.22
N VAL A 36 -7.96 13.52 12.64
CA VAL A 36 -9.29 14.02 13.05
C VAL A 36 -9.81 13.29 14.29
N GLY A 37 -9.53 11.98 14.42
CA GLY A 37 -9.99 11.16 15.53
C GLY A 37 -9.15 11.31 16.79
N CYS A 38 -7.83 11.55 16.67
CA CYS A 38 -6.98 11.74 17.84
C CYS A 38 -7.19 13.09 18.53
N VAL A 39 -7.55 14.14 17.80
CA VAL A 39 -7.70 15.48 18.39
C VAL A 39 -8.84 15.55 19.43
N PRO A 40 -10.08 15.13 19.12
CA PRO A 40 -11.17 15.17 20.11
C PRO A 40 -11.08 14.06 21.15
N PHE A 41 -10.50 12.92 20.82
CA PHE A 41 -10.32 11.80 21.75
C PHE A 41 -9.25 12.08 22.81
N TRP A 42 -8.24 12.86 22.44
CA TRP A 42 -7.20 13.35 23.33
C TRP A 42 -7.75 14.21 24.48
N GLU A 43 -8.61 15.17 24.16
CA GLU A 43 -9.21 16.07 25.18
C GLU A 43 -10.13 15.31 26.14
N SER A 44 -10.92 14.37 25.65
CA SER A 44 -11.87 13.63 26.48
C SER A 44 -11.22 12.58 27.38
N THR A 45 -10.10 12.00 26.96
CA THR A 45 -9.45 10.89 27.68
C THR A 45 -8.43 11.38 28.71
N CYS A 46 -7.79 12.52 28.49
CA CYS A 46 -6.93 13.16 29.50
C CYS A 46 -7.70 13.55 30.78
N LEU A 47 -9.01 13.79 30.67
CA LEU A 47 -9.88 14.17 31.79
C LEU A 47 -10.39 12.99 32.60
N LEU A 48 -10.38 11.78 32.04
CA LEU A 48 -11.05 10.59 32.62
C LEU A 48 -10.12 9.53 33.23
N LEU A 49 -8.81 9.55 32.93
CA LEU A 49 -7.90 8.49 33.37
C LEU A 49 -6.58 9.05 33.93
N PRO A 50 -6.42 9.11 35.26
CA PRO A 50 -5.18 9.55 35.89
C PRO A 50 -4.11 8.46 36.02
N ASN A 51 -4.16 7.37 35.25
CA ASN A 51 -3.19 6.27 35.36
C ASN A 51 -2.05 6.38 34.35
N TYR A 52 -0.84 6.51 34.85
CA TYR A 52 0.41 6.67 34.08
C TYR A 52 0.72 5.58 33.04
N GLY A 53 0.15 4.38 33.18
CA GLY A 53 0.37 3.26 32.25
C GLY A 53 -0.37 3.41 30.91
N ASP A 54 -1.58 3.95 30.96
CA ASP A 54 -2.44 4.09 29.77
C ASP A 54 -2.00 5.27 28.88
N ALA A 55 -1.41 6.29 29.48
CA ALA A 55 -0.87 7.44 28.74
C ALA A 55 0.26 7.07 27.78
N PHE A 56 1.09 6.09 28.13
CA PHE A 56 2.19 5.63 27.29
C PHE A 56 1.69 4.92 26.02
N ILE A 57 0.70 4.02 26.16
CA ILE A 57 0.08 3.33 25.03
C ILE A 57 -0.70 4.30 24.16
N MET A 58 -1.38 5.26 24.75
CA MET A 58 -2.15 6.27 24.04
C MET A 58 -1.28 7.23 23.18
N HIS A 59 -0.06 7.51 23.60
CA HIS A 59 0.87 8.33 22.82
C HIS A 59 1.55 7.55 21.69
N ILE A 60 1.86 6.28 21.92
CA ILE A 60 2.60 5.46 20.97
C ILE A 60 1.69 4.99 19.84
N PHE A 61 0.43 4.63 20.13
CA PHE A 61 -0.50 4.09 19.13
C PHE A 61 -0.74 5.04 17.93
N PRO A 62 -1.10 6.33 18.12
CA PRO A 62 -1.27 7.25 16.99
C PRO A 62 0.02 7.48 16.21
N MET A 63 1.16 7.46 16.87
CA MET A 63 2.45 7.62 16.19
C MET A 63 2.73 6.47 15.22
N TRP A 64 2.44 5.22 15.60
CA TRP A 64 2.55 4.06 14.74
C TRP A 64 1.57 4.08 13.57
N VAL A 65 0.34 4.58 13.81
CA VAL A 65 -0.67 4.72 12.75
C VAL A 65 -0.26 5.78 11.72
N ILE A 66 0.30 6.91 12.15
CA ILE A 66 0.78 7.97 11.26
C ILE A 66 1.97 7.46 10.42
N ILE A 67 2.94 6.82 11.05
CA ILE A 67 4.11 6.25 10.36
C ILE A 67 3.66 5.16 9.38
N GLY A 68 2.81 4.23 9.83
CA GLY A 68 2.26 3.15 9.00
C GLY A 68 1.45 3.66 7.81
N GLY A 69 0.57 4.63 8.03
CA GLY A 69 -0.22 5.26 6.97
C GLY A 69 0.65 5.99 5.95
N GLY A 70 1.69 6.68 6.40
CA GLY A 70 2.66 7.34 5.52
C GLY A 70 3.44 6.34 4.66
N ILE A 71 3.91 5.25 5.26
CA ILE A 71 4.61 4.17 4.53
C ILE A 71 3.67 3.54 3.50
N LEU A 72 2.43 3.21 3.87
CA LEU A 72 1.42 2.66 2.96
C LEU A 72 1.16 3.59 1.77
N ALA A 73 1.05 4.90 1.98
CA ALA A 73 0.84 5.86 0.91
C ALA A 73 2.02 5.87 -0.08
N VAL A 74 3.26 5.85 0.41
CA VAL A 74 4.47 5.80 -0.43
C VAL A 74 4.52 4.49 -1.21
N LEU A 75 4.25 3.36 -0.57
CA LEU A 75 4.20 2.04 -1.22
C LEU A 75 3.14 1.99 -2.32
N GLY A 76 1.95 2.56 -2.08
CA GLY A 76 0.89 2.67 -3.06
C GLY A 76 1.30 3.47 -4.31
N ILE A 77 2.05 4.57 -4.14
CA ILE A 77 2.59 5.34 -5.28
C ILE A 77 3.58 4.49 -6.08
N ILE A 78 4.49 3.80 -5.42
CA ILE A 78 5.47 2.92 -6.07
C ILE A 78 4.76 1.77 -6.81
N ALA A 79 3.70 1.20 -6.22
CA ALA A 79 2.89 0.16 -6.84
C ALA A 79 2.21 0.64 -8.13
N ILE A 80 1.67 1.86 -8.14
CA ILE A 80 1.05 2.46 -9.34
C ILE A 80 2.10 2.70 -10.42
N VAL A 81 3.25 3.31 -10.09
CA VAL A 81 4.33 3.57 -11.05
C VAL A 81 4.88 2.25 -11.62
N GLY A 82 5.06 1.23 -10.76
CA GLY A 82 5.45 -0.12 -11.17
C GLY A 82 4.44 -0.78 -12.11
N GLY A 83 3.14 -0.65 -11.81
CA GLY A 83 2.06 -1.16 -12.64
C GLY A 83 2.00 -0.49 -14.02
N ILE A 84 2.16 0.82 -14.09
CA ILE A 84 2.24 1.57 -15.36
C ILE A 84 3.48 1.13 -16.16
N SER A 85 4.62 0.92 -15.50
CA SER A 85 5.84 0.43 -16.14
C SER A 85 5.67 -0.98 -16.71
N ALA A 86 4.91 -1.85 -16.02
CA ALA A 86 4.57 -3.18 -16.51
C ALA A 86 3.76 -3.13 -17.79
N ILE A 87 2.72 -2.30 -17.84
CA ILE A 87 1.86 -2.12 -19.03
C ILE A 87 2.66 -1.57 -20.20
N LYS A 88 3.55 -0.60 -19.95
CA LYS A 88 4.41 0.01 -20.98
C LYS A 88 5.62 -0.86 -21.37
N ARG A 89 5.82 -2.01 -20.75
CA ARG A 89 6.94 -2.94 -20.96
C ARG A 89 8.31 -2.27 -20.89
N ARG A 90 8.45 -1.23 -20.06
CA ARG A 90 9.62 -0.36 -20.06
C ARG A 90 10.77 -0.88 -19.20
N SER A 91 10.47 -1.41 -18.02
CA SER A 91 11.48 -1.99 -17.13
C SER A 91 10.91 -3.09 -16.24
N PHE A 92 11.48 -4.28 -16.34
CA PHE A 92 11.08 -5.43 -15.52
C PHE A 92 11.32 -5.17 -14.04
N GLY A 93 12.47 -4.60 -13.67
CA GLY A 93 12.82 -4.36 -12.28
C GLY A 93 11.84 -3.42 -11.56
N LEU A 94 11.40 -2.35 -12.22
CA LEU A 94 10.44 -1.41 -11.64
C LEU A 94 9.05 -2.04 -11.47
N SER A 95 8.65 -2.89 -12.44
CA SER A 95 7.39 -3.60 -12.38
C SER A 95 7.35 -4.62 -11.23
N VAL A 96 8.45 -5.35 -11.04
CA VAL A 96 8.59 -6.29 -9.91
C VAL A 96 8.63 -5.54 -8.57
N ALA A 97 9.35 -4.43 -8.49
CA ALA A 97 9.38 -3.59 -7.29
C ALA A 97 7.99 -3.08 -6.91
N GLY A 98 7.20 -2.61 -7.89
CA GLY A 98 5.81 -2.19 -7.68
C GLY A 98 4.91 -3.33 -7.18
N ALA A 99 5.08 -4.53 -7.74
CA ALA A 99 4.32 -5.71 -7.32
C ALA A 99 4.70 -6.19 -5.90
N ILE A 100 5.97 -6.09 -5.53
CA ILE A 100 6.44 -6.38 -4.17
C ILE A 100 5.87 -5.36 -3.18
N CYS A 101 5.87 -4.07 -3.52
CA CYS A 101 5.27 -3.03 -2.70
C CYS A 101 3.76 -3.27 -2.48
N ALA A 102 3.04 -3.69 -3.51
CA ALA A 102 1.65 -4.07 -3.43
C ALA A 102 1.39 -5.31 -2.57
N PHE A 103 2.41 -6.16 -2.36
CA PHE A 103 2.31 -7.36 -1.52
C PHE A 103 2.58 -7.10 -0.03
N ILE A 104 3.35 -6.06 0.30
CA ILE A 104 3.76 -5.76 1.69
C ILE A 104 2.59 -5.70 2.67
N PRO A 105 1.41 -5.09 2.36
CA PRO A 105 0.25 -5.14 3.25
C PRO A 105 -0.48 -6.49 3.28
N LEU A 106 0.18 -7.61 2.94
CA LEU A 106 -0.38 -8.97 2.96
C LEU A 106 -1.63 -9.14 2.07
N ASN A 107 -1.62 -8.53 0.91
CA ASN A 107 -2.75 -8.56 0.01
C ASN A 107 -2.57 -9.68 -1.04
N ILE A 108 -3.53 -10.62 -1.10
CA ILE A 108 -3.54 -11.73 -2.08
C ILE A 108 -3.44 -11.19 -3.52
N LEU A 109 -4.01 -10.03 -3.79
CA LEU A 109 -3.95 -9.36 -5.09
C LEU A 109 -2.51 -8.96 -5.47
N GLY A 110 -1.70 -8.52 -4.51
CA GLY A 110 -0.29 -8.23 -4.73
C GLY A 110 0.51 -9.48 -5.10
N LEU A 111 0.21 -10.63 -4.46
CA LEU A 111 0.81 -11.92 -4.80
C LEU A 111 0.50 -12.31 -6.24
N LEU A 112 -0.77 -12.18 -6.65
CA LEU A 112 -1.19 -12.44 -8.03
C LEU A 112 -0.45 -11.52 -9.03
N ALA A 113 -0.29 -10.25 -8.70
CA ALA A 113 0.45 -9.30 -9.54
C ALA A 113 1.91 -9.72 -9.74
N ILE A 114 2.59 -10.18 -8.67
CA ILE A 114 3.96 -10.70 -8.74
C ILE A 114 4.04 -11.92 -9.65
N ILE A 115 3.11 -12.85 -9.50
CA ILE A 115 3.07 -14.08 -10.32
C ILE A 115 2.88 -13.73 -11.80
N PHE A 116 1.94 -12.86 -12.13
CA PHE A 116 1.68 -12.45 -13.52
C PHE A 116 2.85 -11.70 -14.14
N ILE A 117 3.48 -10.79 -13.41
CA ILE A 117 4.66 -10.07 -13.90
C ILE A 117 5.84 -11.02 -14.06
N SER A 118 6.03 -11.96 -13.14
CA SER A 118 7.10 -12.96 -13.21
C SER A 118 6.93 -13.89 -14.41
N LEU A 119 5.71 -14.34 -14.70
CA LEU A 119 5.40 -15.13 -15.88
C LEU A 119 5.59 -14.36 -17.18
N GLY A 120 5.33 -13.06 -17.18
CA GLY A 120 5.51 -12.16 -18.30
C GLY A 120 6.95 -11.69 -18.53
N LYS A 121 7.93 -12.16 -17.75
CA LYS A 121 9.34 -11.72 -17.83
C LYS A 121 9.94 -11.81 -19.25
N ARG A 122 9.50 -12.76 -20.06
CA ARG A 122 10.01 -12.94 -21.44
C ARG A 122 9.52 -11.90 -22.43
N GLU A 123 8.55 -11.05 -22.04
CA GLU A 123 7.97 -10.01 -22.89
C GLU A 123 8.64 -8.62 -22.69
N PHE A 124 9.50 -8.50 -21.69
CA PHE A 124 10.34 -7.33 -21.48
C PHE A 124 11.61 -7.45 -22.31
#